data_e245d236d3161388d791999b2208e26a
#
_entry.id   e245d236d3161388d791999b2208e26a
#
_cell.length_a   1.000
_cell.length_b   1.000
_cell.length_c   1.000
_cell.angle_alpha   90.00
_cell.angle_beta   90.00
_cell.angle_gamma   90.00
#
_symmetry.space_group_name_H-M   'P 1'
#
loop_
_entity.id
_entity.type
_entity.pdbx_description
1 polymer ?
#
loop_
_entity_poly.entity_id
_entity_poly.type
_entity_poly.pdbx_seq_one_letter_code
_entity_poly.pdbx_strand_id
1 'polypeptide(L)'
;TGISATNKLKFTLLGDPALKLPIPQLNIVITDIFNLNTNEQIDTLNALSTVKVKGAVLSEHGYVMNSFNGLLKSKVYDKPIKLQTLNNDFEDLEPFNFDLQQSILYAGNVSVEEGLFEFEFVVPQDISYVDGSGKFSFYAYNDEQDAIGAHVDIIISGFDEDAEVDNI
;
A
#
# COMPACT_ATOMS: atom_id res chain seq x y z
N THR A 1 -22.34 -10.84 -18.95
CA THR A 1 -21.48 -10.58 -20.12
C THR A 1 -20.45 -11.68 -20.16
N GLY A 2 -20.74 -12.72 -21.00
CA GLY A 2 -19.89 -13.90 -21.12
C GLY A 2 -18.59 -13.58 -21.88
N ILE A 3 -17.48 -14.06 -21.37
CA ILE A 3 -16.21 -14.06 -22.10
C ILE A 3 -16.43 -14.89 -23.38
N SER A 4 -16.16 -14.29 -24.55
CA SER A 4 -16.30 -14.97 -25.83
C SER A 4 -15.54 -16.31 -25.82
N ALA A 5 -16.17 -17.38 -26.32
CA ALA A 5 -15.55 -18.72 -26.41
C ALA A 5 -14.19 -18.67 -27.14
N THR A 6 -14.04 -17.76 -28.10
CA THR A 6 -12.79 -17.54 -28.83
C THR A 6 -11.66 -17.01 -27.95
N ASN A 7 -11.96 -16.18 -26.94
CA ASN A 7 -10.94 -15.67 -26.01
C ASN A 7 -10.38 -16.77 -25.10
N LYS A 8 -11.20 -17.74 -24.73
CA LYS A 8 -10.73 -18.87 -23.89
C LYS A 8 -9.64 -19.71 -24.56
N LEU A 9 -9.61 -19.72 -25.89
CA LEU A 9 -8.60 -20.47 -26.66
C LEU A 9 -7.28 -19.70 -26.84
N LYS A 10 -7.23 -18.42 -26.45
CA LYS A 10 -6.02 -17.58 -26.59
C LYS A 10 -5.10 -17.63 -25.37
N PHE A 11 -5.53 -18.28 -24.30
CA PHE A 11 -4.75 -18.38 -23.08
C PHE A 11 -4.17 -19.78 -22.95
N THR A 12 -2.85 -19.85 -22.83
CA THR A 12 -2.12 -21.09 -22.56
C THR A 12 -1.51 -21.01 -21.17
N LEU A 13 -1.79 -21.98 -20.32
CA LEU A 13 -1.12 -22.13 -19.03
C LEU A 13 0.30 -22.66 -19.28
N LEU A 14 1.30 -21.85 -18.94
CA LEU A 14 2.71 -22.25 -18.94
C LEU A 14 3.08 -22.69 -17.52
N GLY A 15 3.14 -24.00 -17.28
CA GLY A 15 3.46 -24.57 -15.98
C GLY A 15 2.57 -25.76 -15.61
N ASP A 16 2.75 -26.25 -14.39
CA ASP A 16 1.93 -27.32 -13.83
C ASP A 16 0.62 -26.75 -13.27
N PRO A 17 -0.56 -27.15 -13.80
CA PRO A 17 -1.85 -26.68 -13.27
C PRO A 17 -2.14 -27.14 -11.84
N ALA A 18 -1.42 -28.14 -11.33
CA ALA A 18 -1.53 -28.61 -9.96
C ALA A 18 -0.64 -27.85 -8.97
N LEU A 19 0.23 -26.96 -9.45
CA LEU A 19 1.10 -26.18 -8.59
C LEU A 19 0.29 -25.18 -7.77
N LYS A 20 0.42 -25.28 -6.44
CA LYS A 20 -0.15 -24.27 -5.54
C LYS A 20 0.72 -23.03 -5.58
N LEU A 21 0.09 -21.86 -5.81
CA LEU A 21 0.79 -20.58 -5.70
C LEU A 21 1.22 -20.36 -4.23
N PRO A 22 2.46 -19.93 -3.99
CA PRO A 22 2.96 -19.62 -2.65
C PRO A 22 2.36 -18.29 -2.17
N ILE A 23 1.09 -18.30 -1.77
CA ILE A 23 0.42 -17.11 -1.21
C ILE A 23 0.69 -17.09 0.29
N PRO A 24 1.22 -15.98 0.83
CA PRO A 24 1.42 -15.81 2.26
C PRO A 24 0.14 -16.10 3.05
N GLN A 25 0.27 -16.81 4.16
CA GLN A 25 -0.86 -17.15 5.03
C GLN A 25 -1.01 -16.16 6.20
N LEU A 26 0.04 -15.41 6.51
CA LEU A 26 0.01 -14.39 7.53
C LEU A 26 -0.43 -13.06 6.96
N ASN A 27 -1.15 -12.28 7.76
CA ASN A 27 -1.66 -10.97 7.40
C ASN A 27 -0.91 -9.87 8.15
N ILE A 28 -0.73 -8.72 7.49
CA ILE A 28 -0.16 -7.52 8.11
C ILE A 28 -1.28 -6.48 8.23
N VAL A 29 -1.44 -5.94 9.43
CA VAL A 29 -2.41 -4.89 9.71
C VAL A 29 -1.75 -3.68 10.34
N ILE A 30 -2.28 -2.50 10.08
CA ILE A 30 -1.98 -1.29 10.85
C ILE A 30 -2.86 -1.30 12.09
N THR A 31 -2.28 -1.05 13.25
CA THR A 31 -3.02 -0.87 14.50
C THR A 31 -3.28 0.60 14.78
N ASP A 32 -2.30 1.46 14.49
CA ASP A 32 -2.38 2.89 14.79
C ASP A 32 -1.56 3.71 13.80
N ILE A 33 -2.04 4.92 13.50
CA ILE A 33 -1.31 5.96 12.77
C ILE A 33 -1.40 7.24 13.58
N PHE A 34 -0.25 7.86 13.86
CA PHE A 34 -0.16 9.10 14.64
C PHE A 34 0.54 10.20 13.83
N ASN A 35 0.06 11.42 13.97
CA ASN A 35 0.82 12.61 13.63
C ASN A 35 1.73 12.95 14.83
N LEU A 36 3.05 12.93 14.64
CA LEU A 36 4.01 13.21 15.72
C LEU A 36 4.11 14.70 16.07
N ASN A 37 3.66 15.60 15.19
CA ASN A 37 3.64 17.03 15.47
C ASN A 37 2.54 17.39 16.48
N THR A 38 1.33 16.79 16.33
CA THR A 38 0.19 16.98 17.22
C THR A 38 0.06 15.91 18.29
N ASN A 39 0.74 14.78 18.11
CA ASN A 39 0.64 13.57 18.96
C ASN A 39 -0.78 12.98 19.00
N GLU A 40 -1.55 13.16 17.93
CA GLU A 40 -2.90 12.64 17.77
C GLU A 40 -2.95 11.46 16.82
N GLN A 41 -3.90 10.56 17.03
CA GLN A 41 -4.21 9.50 16.08
C GLN A 41 -4.94 10.10 14.87
N ILE A 42 -4.52 9.72 13.67
CA ILE A 42 -5.00 10.30 12.41
C ILE A 42 -5.44 9.22 11.43
N ASP A 43 -6.35 9.59 10.53
CA ASP A 43 -6.76 8.86 9.32
C ASP A 43 -6.40 9.61 8.03
N THR A 44 -5.75 10.76 8.17
CA THR A 44 -5.39 11.66 7.07
C THR A 44 -3.90 12.01 7.15
N LEU A 45 -3.18 11.85 6.04
CA LEU A 45 -1.78 12.22 5.89
C LEU A 45 -1.70 13.57 5.18
N ASN A 46 -1.21 14.58 5.87
CA ASN A 46 -1.00 15.91 5.33
C ASN A 46 0.46 16.10 4.89
N ALA A 47 0.68 16.93 3.86
CA ALA A 47 2.02 17.30 3.41
C ALA A 47 2.84 17.85 4.60
N LEU A 48 4.12 17.47 4.67
CA LEU A 48 5.09 17.87 5.69
C LEU A 48 4.83 17.32 7.11
N SER A 49 3.72 16.62 7.35
CA SER A 49 3.51 15.98 8.65
C SER A 49 4.51 14.85 8.88
N THR A 50 4.98 14.70 10.11
CA THR A 50 5.74 13.53 10.55
C THR A 50 4.78 12.48 11.10
N VAL A 51 4.76 11.32 10.45
CA VAL A 51 3.79 10.26 10.73
C VAL A 51 4.50 9.06 11.34
N LYS A 52 3.91 8.53 12.41
CA LYS A 52 4.31 7.25 13.02
C LYS A 52 3.24 6.20 12.76
N VAL A 53 3.65 5.07 12.21
CA VAL A 53 2.78 3.93 11.92
C VAL A 53 3.16 2.77 12.83
N LYS A 54 2.16 2.14 13.44
CA LYS A 54 2.30 0.90 14.19
C LYS A 54 1.46 -0.19 13.56
N GLY A 55 1.92 -1.42 13.65
CA GLY A 55 1.17 -2.54 13.12
C GLY A 55 1.67 -3.88 13.63
N ALA A 56 0.98 -4.92 13.18
CA ALA A 56 1.23 -6.29 13.60
C ALA A 56 1.12 -7.29 12.45
N VAL A 57 1.87 -8.36 12.57
CA VAL A 57 1.73 -9.58 11.77
C VAL A 57 0.77 -10.52 12.49
N LEU A 58 -0.30 -10.90 11.80
CA LEU A 58 -1.36 -11.74 12.35
C LEU A 58 -1.41 -13.11 11.66
N SER A 59 -1.80 -14.12 12.43
CA SER A 59 -2.19 -15.42 11.89
C SER A 59 -3.49 -15.31 11.09
N GLU A 60 -3.86 -16.37 10.36
CA GLU A 60 -5.16 -16.51 9.69
C GLU A 60 -6.37 -16.35 10.64
N HIS A 61 -6.16 -16.58 11.95
CA HIS A 61 -7.18 -16.44 12.98
C HIS A 61 -7.20 -15.06 13.66
N GLY A 62 -6.36 -14.12 13.21
CA GLY A 62 -6.31 -12.76 13.73
C GLY A 62 -5.49 -12.56 15.00
N TYR A 63 -4.72 -13.55 15.43
CA TYR A 63 -3.82 -13.42 16.59
C TYR A 63 -2.44 -12.93 16.18
N VAL A 64 -1.83 -12.07 17.00
CA VAL A 64 -0.46 -11.60 16.79
C VAL A 64 0.51 -12.79 16.80
N MET A 65 1.35 -12.82 15.78
CA MET A 65 2.39 -13.86 15.60
C MET A 65 3.64 -13.51 16.41
N ASN A 66 3.61 -13.68 17.72
CA ASN A 66 4.73 -13.35 18.62
C ASN A 66 6.05 -14.09 18.29
N SER A 67 5.98 -15.18 17.53
CA SER A 67 7.16 -15.90 17.04
C SER A 67 7.76 -15.30 15.77
N PHE A 68 7.06 -14.36 15.12
CA PHE A 68 7.51 -13.75 13.87
C PHE A 68 8.51 -12.63 14.15
N ASN A 69 9.79 -12.90 13.86
CA ASN A 69 10.86 -11.92 13.83
C ASN A 69 11.43 -11.88 12.42
N GLY A 70 11.44 -10.70 11.78
CA GLY A 70 11.82 -10.61 10.38
C GLY A 70 11.94 -9.18 9.86
N LEU A 71 11.87 -9.04 8.54
CA LEU A 71 11.97 -7.78 7.85
C LEU A 71 10.65 -7.46 7.12
N LEU A 72 10.12 -6.27 7.36
CA LEU A 72 8.97 -5.70 6.67
C LEU A 72 9.44 -4.73 5.59
N LYS A 73 8.98 -4.92 4.36
CA LYS A 73 9.05 -3.94 3.28
C LYS A 73 7.75 -3.14 3.27
N SER A 74 7.84 -1.86 3.61
CA SER A 74 6.69 -0.95 3.63
C SER A 74 6.75 0.00 2.45
N LYS A 75 5.61 0.24 1.80
CA LYS A 75 5.41 1.30 0.82
C LYS A 75 4.12 2.05 1.11
N VAL A 76 4.19 3.37 1.02
CA VAL A 76 3.02 4.26 1.11
C VAL A 76 2.85 4.91 -0.24
N TYR A 77 1.67 4.75 -0.82
CA TYR A 77 1.34 5.32 -2.12
C TYR A 77 0.42 6.52 -1.97
N ASP A 78 0.67 7.52 -2.80
CA ASP A 78 -0.23 8.65 -2.99
C ASP A 78 -1.54 8.21 -3.68
N LYS A 79 -2.40 9.16 -3.92
CA LYS A 79 -3.67 9.02 -4.65
C LYS A 79 -3.47 8.44 -6.06
N PRO A 80 -4.46 7.70 -6.59
CA PRO A 80 -4.44 7.31 -7.98
C PRO A 80 -4.59 8.52 -8.91
N ILE A 81 -3.92 8.47 -10.06
CA ILE A 81 -4.10 9.38 -11.17
C ILE A 81 -4.97 8.75 -12.25
N LYS A 82 -5.79 9.55 -12.91
CA LYS A 82 -6.60 9.09 -14.06
C LYS A 82 -5.79 9.14 -15.34
N LEU A 83 -5.74 8.02 -16.02
CA LEU A 83 -5.07 7.87 -17.31
C LEU A 83 -6.07 7.37 -18.35
N GLN A 84 -5.70 7.55 -19.61
CA GLN A 84 -6.42 7.00 -20.75
C GLN A 84 -5.50 6.10 -21.58
N THR A 85 -6.06 5.07 -22.17
CA THR A 85 -5.35 4.27 -23.20
C THR A 85 -5.07 5.14 -24.42
N LEU A 86 -3.98 4.80 -25.13
CA LEU A 86 -3.52 5.58 -26.30
C LEU A 86 -4.43 5.43 -27.54
N ASN A 87 -5.43 4.56 -27.50
CA ASN A 87 -6.36 4.28 -28.61
C ASN A 87 -5.61 3.98 -29.93
N ASN A 88 -4.59 3.10 -29.87
CA ASN A 88 -3.75 2.75 -31.01
C ASN A 88 -4.38 1.68 -31.91
N ASP A 89 -5.53 1.14 -31.55
CA ASP A 89 -6.25 0.16 -32.33
C ASP A 89 -7.05 0.87 -33.42
N PHE A 90 -7.04 0.28 -34.64
CA PHE A 90 -7.54 0.89 -35.87
C PHE A 90 -9.08 1.00 -35.97
N GLU A 91 -9.80 0.82 -34.91
CA GLU A 91 -11.25 0.89 -34.86
C GLU A 91 -11.70 2.09 -34.04
N ASP A 92 -12.88 2.63 -34.32
CA ASP A 92 -13.53 3.77 -33.65
C ASP A 92 -13.90 3.45 -32.20
N LEU A 93 -12.94 2.95 -31.40
CA LEU A 93 -13.09 2.69 -29.99
C LEU A 93 -12.70 3.93 -29.20
N GLU A 94 -13.57 4.34 -28.31
CA GLU A 94 -13.27 5.42 -27.36
C GLU A 94 -12.12 5.00 -26.43
N PRO A 95 -11.19 5.91 -26.10
CA PRO A 95 -10.12 5.63 -25.14
C PRO A 95 -10.68 5.16 -23.81
N PHE A 96 -10.11 4.11 -23.23
CA PHE A 96 -10.50 3.59 -21.94
C PHE A 96 -9.83 4.37 -20.82
N ASN A 97 -10.63 4.88 -19.87
CA ASN A 97 -10.12 5.54 -18.66
C ASN A 97 -9.85 4.51 -17.58
N PHE A 98 -8.70 4.65 -16.90
CA PHE A 98 -8.33 3.83 -15.75
C PHE A 98 -7.57 4.63 -14.70
N ASP A 99 -7.64 4.18 -13.47
CA ASP A 99 -6.92 4.76 -12.34
C ASP A 99 -5.60 4.01 -12.14
N LEU A 100 -4.48 4.75 -12.01
CA LEU A 100 -3.17 4.21 -11.74
C LEU A 100 -2.58 4.84 -10.48
N GLN A 101 -2.30 4.02 -9.48
CA GLN A 101 -1.68 4.42 -8.22
C GLN A 101 -0.22 3.97 -8.20
N GLN A 102 0.71 4.87 -8.54
CA GLN A 102 2.13 4.58 -8.69
C GLN A 102 3.06 5.52 -7.92
N SER A 103 2.59 6.72 -7.58
CA SER A 103 3.40 7.69 -6.83
C SER A 103 3.65 7.18 -5.41
N ILE A 104 4.93 7.10 -5.00
CA ILE A 104 5.34 6.56 -3.71
C ILE A 104 5.74 7.73 -2.81
N LEU A 105 5.05 7.88 -1.67
CA LEU A 105 5.37 8.85 -0.63
C LEU A 105 6.48 8.36 0.29
N TYR A 106 6.50 7.07 0.57
CA TYR A 106 7.50 6.43 1.41
C TYR A 106 7.75 4.99 0.96
N ALA A 107 9.02 4.58 1.03
CA ALA A 107 9.42 3.18 0.89
C ALA A 107 10.59 2.88 1.86
N GLY A 108 10.43 1.87 2.68
CA GLY A 108 11.44 1.51 3.68
C GLY A 108 11.40 0.06 4.11
N ASN A 109 12.49 -0.35 4.76
CA ASN A 109 12.60 -1.63 5.44
C ASN A 109 12.53 -1.39 6.94
N VAL A 110 11.72 -2.19 7.63
CA VAL A 110 11.41 -2.07 9.05
C VAL A 110 11.60 -3.41 9.72
N SER A 111 12.21 -3.46 10.89
CA SER A 111 12.28 -4.69 11.68
C SER A 111 10.92 -5.05 12.25
N VAL A 112 10.59 -6.33 12.20
CA VAL A 112 9.44 -6.90 12.92
C VAL A 112 10.01 -7.72 14.08
N GLU A 113 9.57 -7.38 15.29
CA GLU A 113 9.97 -8.08 16.52
C GLU A 113 8.72 -8.56 17.25
N GLU A 114 8.69 -9.85 17.59
CA GLU A 114 7.55 -10.51 18.24
C GLU A 114 6.20 -10.21 17.51
N GLY A 115 6.24 -10.16 16.17
CA GLY A 115 5.08 -9.89 15.34
C GLY A 115 4.64 -8.42 15.29
N LEU A 116 5.35 -7.51 15.95
CA LEU A 116 5.03 -6.08 15.99
C LEU A 116 6.06 -5.28 15.20
N PHE A 117 5.62 -4.16 14.64
CA PHE A 117 6.50 -3.21 13.96
C PHE A 117 6.04 -1.77 14.17
N GLU A 118 6.98 -0.86 14.08
CA GLU A 118 6.70 0.58 13.98
C GLU A 118 7.73 1.27 13.08
N PHE A 119 7.31 2.32 12.41
CA PHE A 119 8.19 3.18 11.63
C PHE A 119 7.64 4.60 11.53
N GLU A 120 8.53 5.54 11.19
CA GLU A 120 8.23 6.95 11.05
C GLU A 120 8.67 7.44 9.67
N PHE A 121 7.93 8.37 9.11
CA PHE A 121 8.29 9.06 7.87
C PHE A 121 7.68 10.45 7.81
N VAL A 122 8.27 11.31 7.00
CA VAL A 122 7.71 12.63 6.68
C VAL A 122 6.99 12.53 5.35
N VAL A 123 5.74 13.02 5.32
CA VAL A 123 4.97 13.10 4.07
C VAL A 123 5.62 14.17 3.16
N PRO A 124 5.97 13.86 1.90
CA PRO A 124 6.58 14.82 0.99
C PRO A 124 5.71 16.05 0.77
N GLN A 125 6.36 17.18 0.47
CA GLN A 125 5.68 18.44 0.18
C GLN A 125 5.02 18.46 -1.20
N ASP A 126 5.56 17.73 -2.16
CA ASP A 126 5.17 17.75 -3.59
C ASP A 126 3.99 16.83 -3.93
N ILE A 127 3.10 16.63 -2.97
CA ILE A 127 1.85 15.88 -3.18
C ILE A 127 0.76 16.80 -3.74
N SER A 128 -0.22 16.19 -4.44
CA SER A 128 -1.42 16.94 -4.87
C SER A 128 -2.25 17.37 -3.65
N TYR A 129 -2.68 18.63 -3.61
CA TYR A 129 -3.51 19.16 -2.51
C TYR A 129 -5.00 18.78 -2.58
N VAL A 130 -5.40 18.02 -3.61
CA VAL A 130 -6.75 17.46 -3.69
C VAL A 130 -6.81 16.19 -2.85
N ASP A 131 -7.77 16.09 -1.96
CA ASP A 131 -7.96 14.91 -1.12
C ASP A 131 -8.22 13.65 -1.94
N GLY A 132 -7.70 12.53 -1.47
CA GLY A 132 -7.93 11.25 -2.12
C GLY A 132 -7.35 10.08 -1.34
N SER A 133 -7.79 8.87 -1.70
CA SER A 133 -7.38 7.66 -1.01
C SER A 133 -5.94 7.29 -1.31
N GLY A 134 -5.11 7.21 -0.27
CA GLY A 134 -3.78 6.61 -0.30
C GLY A 134 -3.83 5.10 -0.11
N LYS A 135 -2.65 4.49 -0.07
CA LYS A 135 -2.53 3.05 0.20
C LYS A 135 -1.20 2.73 0.88
N PHE A 136 -1.25 1.99 1.97
CA PHE A 136 -0.10 1.25 2.48
C PHE A 136 -0.05 -0.14 1.85
N SER A 137 1.13 -0.60 1.53
CA SER A 137 1.39 -1.95 1.03
C SER A 137 2.55 -2.55 1.80
N PHE A 138 2.35 -3.74 2.32
CA PHE A 138 3.28 -4.42 3.20
C PHE A 138 3.61 -5.81 2.70
N TYR A 139 4.89 -6.17 2.83
CA TYR A 139 5.37 -7.53 2.67
C TYR A 139 6.43 -7.78 3.73
N ALA A 140 6.19 -8.71 4.63
CA ALA A 140 7.16 -9.13 5.63
C ALA A 140 7.60 -10.57 5.39
N TYR A 141 8.84 -10.87 5.75
CA TYR A 141 9.39 -12.22 5.62
C TYR A 141 10.49 -12.48 6.66
N ASN A 142 10.64 -13.74 6.99
CA ASN A 142 11.78 -14.30 7.68
C ASN A 142 12.23 -15.59 6.96
N ASP A 143 13.08 -16.40 7.58
CA ASP A 143 13.61 -17.62 6.95
C ASP A 143 12.54 -18.73 6.77
N GLU A 144 11.40 -18.64 7.46
CA GLU A 144 10.39 -19.70 7.49
C GLU A 144 9.05 -19.30 6.86
N GLN A 145 8.66 -18.05 6.98
CA GLN A 145 7.32 -17.57 6.67
C GLN A 145 7.35 -16.19 6.06
N ASP A 146 6.28 -15.88 5.34
CA ASP A 146 6.02 -14.54 4.84
C ASP A 146 4.60 -14.09 5.15
N ALA A 147 4.40 -12.77 5.10
CA ALA A 147 3.14 -12.09 5.38
C ALA A 147 2.91 -10.96 4.39
N ILE A 148 1.65 -10.71 4.07
CA ILE A 148 1.24 -9.58 3.22
C ILE A 148 0.15 -8.77 3.90
N GLY A 149 0.05 -7.49 3.53
CA GLY A 149 -1.03 -6.63 3.97
C GLY A 149 -1.16 -5.38 3.13
N ALA A 150 -2.35 -4.80 3.16
CA ALA A 150 -2.62 -3.51 2.58
C ALA A 150 -3.63 -2.76 3.46
N HIS A 151 -3.49 -1.44 3.53
CA HIS A 151 -4.44 -0.57 4.19
C HIS A 151 -4.79 0.56 3.21
N VAL A 152 -6.07 0.72 2.93
CA VAL A 152 -6.58 1.66 1.91
C VAL A 152 -7.51 2.72 2.50
N ASP A 153 -7.85 2.60 3.78
CA ASP A 153 -8.72 3.54 4.50
C ASP A 153 -7.89 4.69 5.09
N ILE A 154 -7.08 5.33 4.23
CA ILE A 154 -6.26 6.49 4.57
C ILE A 154 -6.47 7.59 3.53
N ILE A 155 -6.66 8.81 4.00
CA ILE A 155 -6.76 9.98 3.13
C ILE A 155 -5.37 10.62 2.99
N ILE A 156 -5.01 11.03 1.79
CA ILE A 156 -3.88 11.91 1.53
C ILE A 156 -4.45 13.27 1.19
N SER A 157 -4.09 14.26 1.99
CA SER A 157 -4.60 15.63 1.88
C SER A 157 -3.46 16.62 1.67
N GLY A 158 -3.83 17.89 1.56
CA GLY A 158 -2.92 19.00 1.31
C GLY A 158 -1.97 19.31 2.48
N PHE A 159 -1.82 20.57 2.77
CA PHE A 159 -0.85 21.08 3.74
C PHE A 159 -1.30 20.81 5.19
N ASP A 160 -0.34 20.46 6.05
CA ASP A 160 -0.55 20.43 7.51
C ASP A 160 -0.40 21.86 8.05
N GLU A 161 -1.51 22.45 8.52
CA GLU A 161 -1.53 23.80 9.08
C GLU A 161 -0.67 23.92 10.36
N ASP A 162 -0.44 22.79 11.04
CA ASP A 162 0.35 22.70 12.28
C ASP A 162 1.82 22.34 12.04
N ALA A 163 2.23 22.10 10.79
CA ALA A 163 3.63 21.85 10.48
C ALA A 163 4.47 23.11 10.70
N GLU A 164 5.41 23.05 11.62
CA GLU A 164 6.41 24.12 11.79
C GLU A 164 7.25 24.23 10.51
N VAL A 165 7.06 25.31 9.76
CA VAL A 165 7.92 25.65 8.64
C VAL A 165 9.20 26.21 9.26
N ASP A 166 10.25 25.40 9.35
CA ASP A 166 11.59 25.89 9.66
C ASP A 166 11.98 26.90 8.56
N ASN A 167 11.86 28.19 8.90
CA ASN A 167 12.39 29.25 8.05
C ASN A 167 13.91 29.20 8.14
N ILE A 168 14.53 28.58 7.13
CA ILE A 168 15.96 28.67 6.86
C ILE A 168 16.26 30.02 6.18
#